data_f25b1711fa3717d4a37491d4a4ecee44
#
_entry.id   f25b1711fa3717d4a37491d4a4ecee44
#
_cell.length_a   1.000
_cell.length_b   1.000
_cell.length_c   1.000
_cell.angle_alpha   90.00
_cell.angle_beta   90.00
_cell.angle_gamma   90.00
#
_symmetry.space_group_name_H-M   'P 1'
#
loop_
_entity.id
_entity.type
_entity.pdbx_description
1 polymer ?
#
loop_
_entity_poly.entity_id
_entity_poly.type
_entity_poly.pdbx_seq_one_letter_code
_entity_poly.pdbx_strand_id
1 'polypeptide(L)'
;MGSNVTAAWKIHKQGAYFANPCFTQIHPTCIPVSGDHQSKLTLMSESLRNDGRIWVPKKKEDAAAIREGKLKPTELAEEDRDYYLERRYPAFGNLVPRDVASRASKERCDEGYGVNKTGEAVFLDFAAAIERYGKEKAHVKGLDENDSALIQKLVKAVVKAKYGNLFQMYEKIVDQNPYETPMMIYPAVHYTMGGV
;
A
#
# COMPACT_ATOMS: atom_id res chain seq x y z
N MET A 1 -5.77 -2.96 16.90
CA MET A 1 -5.29 -4.18 17.57
C MET A 1 -4.55 -3.79 18.83
N GLY A 2 -4.95 -4.30 19.97
CA GLY A 2 -4.39 -3.97 21.28
C GLY A 2 -3.88 -5.22 21.99
N SER A 3 -2.98 -5.99 21.37
CA SER A 3 -2.32 -7.07 22.09
C SER A 3 -1.17 -6.49 22.92
N ASN A 4 -1.03 -6.99 24.13
CA ASN A 4 0.12 -6.73 24.97
C ASN A 4 0.81 -8.05 25.33
N VAL A 5 2.06 -7.97 25.71
CA VAL A 5 2.87 -9.17 26.04
C VAL A 5 2.68 -9.67 27.47
N THR A 6 1.60 -9.30 28.16
CA THR A 6 1.41 -9.62 29.59
C THR A 6 1.46 -11.12 29.88
N ALA A 7 0.83 -11.93 29.03
CA ALA A 7 0.85 -13.39 29.21
C ALA A 7 2.26 -13.96 29.06
N ALA A 8 2.93 -13.64 27.94
CA ALA A 8 4.31 -14.08 27.69
C ALA A 8 5.27 -13.60 28.80
N TRP A 9 5.12 -12.35 29.26
CA TRP A 9 5.91 -11.81 30.35
C TRP A 9 5.71 -12.53 31.68
N LYS A 10 4.46 -12.88 32.03
CA LYS A 10 4.18 -13.65 33.25
C LYS A 10 4.79 -15.04 33.22
N ILE A 11 4.72 -15.74 32.09
CA ILE A 11 5.31 -17.07 31.90
C ILE A 11 6.84 -16.98 31.92
N HIS A 12 7.42 -15.98 31.25
CA HIS A 12 8.87 -15.76 31.30
C HIS A 12 9.39 -15.53 32.71
N LYS A 13 8.69 -14.76 33.53
CA LYS A 13 9.04 -14.59 34.97
C LYS A 13 9.02 -15.86 35.77
N GLN A 14 8.36 -16.90 35.30
CA GLN A 14 8.33 -18.22 35.91
C GLN A 14 9.42 -19.18 35.38
N GLY A 15 10.35 -18.64 34.56
CA GLY A 15 11.50 -19.39 34.07
C GLY A 15 11.40 -19.88 32.62
N ALA A 16 10.33 -19.58 31.90
CA ALA A 16 10.25 -19.92 30.47
C ALA A 16 11.17 -19.02 29.63
N TYR A 17 11.79 -19.60 28.62
CA TYR A 17 12.67 -18.87 27.69
C TYR A 17 11.89 -18.36 26.47
N PHE A 18 12.30 -17.22 25.96
CA PHE A 18 11.81 -16.74 24.66
C PHE A 18 12.49 -17.46 23.51
N ALA A 19 11.71 -17.94 22.55
CA ALA A 19 12.20 -18.45 21.28
C ALA A 19 12.19 -17.34 20.22
N ASN A 20 13.30 -17.17 19.50
CA ASN A 20 13.45 -16.24 18.38
C ASN A 20 12.95 -14.79 18.66
N PRO A 21 13.29 -14.16 19.78
CA PRO A 21 12.69 -12.87 20.18
C PRO A 21 13.09 -11.71 19.26
N CYS A 22 14.18 -11.87 18.49
CA CYS A 22 14.69 -10.87 17.55
C CYS A 22 14.05 -10.94 16.15
N PHE A 23 13.32 -12.01 15.83
CA PHE A 23 12.70 -12.13 14.51
C PHE A 23 11.34 -11.44 14.50
N THR A 24 11.23 -10.43 13.65
CA THR A 24 9.98 -9.69 13.44
C THR A 24 9.51 -9.84 12.00
N GLN A 25 8.20 -9.94 11.81
CA GLN A 25 7.60 -9.82 10.48
C GLN A 25 7.28 -8.34 10.20
N ILE A 26 7.70 -7.86 9.04
CA ILE A 26 7.35 -6.55 8.53
C ILE A 26 6.20 -6.69 7.53
N HIS A 27 5.20 -5.84 7.66
CA HIS A 27 4.06 -5.78 6.74
C HIS A 27 4.24 -4.61 5.77
N PRO A 28 4.25 -4.82 4.44
CA PRO A 28 4.56 -3.78 3.47
C PRO A 28 3.41 -2.80 3.21
N THR A 29 2.16 -3.19 3.51
CA THR A 29 0.96 -2.41 3.19
C THR A 29 0.31 -1.84 4.44
N CYS A 30 1.00 -0.90 5.10
CA CYS A 30 0.44 -0.16 6.23
C CYS A 30 0.18 1.28 5.81
N ILE A 31 -0.88 1.87 6.36
CA ILE A 31 -1.16 3.30 6.18
C ILE A 31 -0.15 4.05 7.05
N PRO A 32 0.68 4.96 6.47
CA PRO A 32 1.57 5.82 7.27
C PRO A 32 0.76 6.74 8.17
N VAL A 33 1.40 7.31 9.18
CA VAL A 33 0.74 8.29 10.06
C VAL A 33 0.31 9.50 9.22
N SER A 34 -0.99 9.76 9.18
CA SER A 34 -1.61 10.74 8.27
C SER A 34 -2.31 11.89 9.00
N GLY A 35 -2.31 11.93 10.32
CA GLY A 35 -2.93 13.00 11.09
C GLY A 35 -2.86 12.78 12.59
N ASP A 36 -3.33 13.76 13.34
CA ASP A 36 -3.20 13.82 14.81
C ASP A 36 -3.99 12.72 15.54
N HIS A 37 -4.99 12.14 14.88
CA HIS A 37 -5.84 11.10 15.46
C HIS A 37 -5.30 9.68 15.25
N GLN A 38 -4.29 9.50 14.42
CA GLN A 38 -3.68 8.21 14.16
C GLN A 38 -2.42 8.04 15.01
N SER A 39 -2.54 7.32 16.12
CA SER A 39 -1.43 7.12 17.06
C SER A 39 -0.34 6.14 16.56
N LYS A 40 -0.61 5.36 15.52
CA LYS A 40 0.29 4.35 14.98
C LYS A 40 -0.04 3.99 13.54
N LEU A 41 0.90 3.35 12.83
CA LEU A 41 0.68 2.79 11.52
C LEU A 41 -0.47 1.77 11.54
N THR A 42 -1.37 1.87 10.57
CA THR A 42 -2.52 0.97 10.46
C THR A 42 -2.25 -0.08 9.39
N LEU A 43 -2.28 -1.35 9.79
CA LEU A 43 -2.13 -2.48 8.88
C LEU A 43 -3.33 -2.59 7.94
N MET A 44 -3.06 -2.75 6.65
CA MET A 44 -4.07 -3.06 5.65
C MET A 44 -3.86 -4.48 5.09
N SER A 45 -4.88 -5.02 4.43
CA SER A 45 -4.76 -6.33 3.80
C SER A 45 -3.70 -6.32 2.70
N GLU A 46 -2.86 -7.35 2.69
CA GLU A 46 -1.86 -7.57 1.65
C GLU A 46 -2.48 -7.90 0.28
N SER A 47 -3.75 -8.34 0.26
CA SER A 47 -4.50 -8.59 -0.98
C SER A 47 -4.60 -7.36 -1.90
N LEU A 48 -4.40 -6.16 -1.36
CA LEU A 48 -4.30 -4.93 -2.16
C LEU A 48 -3.20 -5.01 -3.22
N ARG A 49 -2.11 -5.74 -2.95
CA ARG A 49 -1.00 -5.92 -3.90
C ARG A 49 -1.33 -6.84 -5.09
N ASN A 50 -2.45 -7.57 -5.04
CA ASN A 50 -2.89 -8.41 -6.16
C ASN A 50 -3.28 -7.59 -7.38
N ASP A 51 -3.83 -6.42 -7.16
CA ASP A 51 -4.32 -5.52 -8.23
C ASP A 51 -3.66 -4.14 -8.19
N GLY A 52 -3.13 -3.72 -7.04
CA GLY A 52 -2.42 -2.45 -6.89
C GLY A 52 -0.96 -2.55 -7.36
N ARG A 53 -0.50 -1.52 -8.07
CA ARG A 53 0.89 -1.37 -8.51
C ARG A 53 1.65 -0.42 -7.60
N ILE A 54 2.83 -0.84 -7.14
CA ILE A 54 3.66 -0.05 -6.21
C ILE A 54 4.70 0.75 -7.00
N TRP A 55 4.75 2.05 -6.76
CA TRP A 55 5.69 2.94 -7.43
C TRP A 55 6.12 4.14 -6.57
N VAL A 56 7.19 4.79 -7.00
CA VAL A 56 7.65 6.11 -6.57
C VAL A 56 7.97 6.96 -7.80
N PRO A 57 8.04 8.30 -7.71
CA PRO A 57 8.56 9.13 -8.80
C PRO A 57 9.99 8.72 -9.18
N LYS A 58 10.34 8.79 -10.46
CA LYS A 58 11.73 8.55 -10.93
C LYS A 58 12.69 9.65 -10.50
N LYS A 59 12.20 10.87 -10.30
CA LYS A 59 12.99 12.03 -9.91
C LYS A 59 12.71 12.40 -8.47
N LYS A 60 13.74 12.77 -7.73
CA LYS A 60 13.62 13.23 -6.33
C LYS A 60 12.90 14.57 -6.23
N GLU A 61 13.04 15.39 -7.24
CA GLU A 61 12.38 16.69 -7.37
C GLU A 61 10.87 16.52 -7.42
N ASP A 62 10.37 15.54 -8.18
CA ASP A 62 8.94 15.22 -8.26
C ASP A 62 8.42 14.68 -6.92
N ALA A 63 9.20 13.82 -6.26
CA ALA A 63 8.87 13.34 -4.92
C ALA A 63 8.80 14.50 -3.90
N ALA A 64 9.72 15.45 -3.98
CA ALA A 64 9.71 16.66 -3.15
C ALA A 64 8.49 17.54 -3.46
N ALA A 65 8.18 17.77 -4.75
CA ALA A 65 7.01 18.55 -5.18
C ALA A 65 5.69 17.93 -4.70
N ILE A 66 5.60 16.60 -4.70
CA ILE A 66 4.43 15.87 -4.17
C ILE A 66 4.33 16.05 -2.65
N ARG A 67 5.44 15.92 -1.90
CA ARG A 67 5.47 16.15 -0.44
C ARG A 67 5.02 17.56 -0.06
N GLU A 68 5.36 18.53 -0.88
CA GLU A 68 5.01 19.93 -0.69
C GLU A 68 3.60 20.28 -1.20
N GLY A 69 2.90 19.32 -1.83
CA GLY A 69 1.58 19.54 -2.42
C GLY A 69 1.57 20.38 -3.69
N LYS A 70 2.73 20.58 -4.32
CA LYS A 70 2.89 21.33 -5.58
C LYS A 70 2.58 20.50 -6.82
N LEU A 71 2.68 19.17 -6.71
CA LEU A 71 2.41 18.20 -7.77
C LEU A 71 1.48 17.12 -7.23
N LYS A 72 0.41 16.82 -7.96
CA LYS A 72 -0.48 15.71 -7.61
C LYS A 72 0.07 14.39 -8.19
N PRO A 73 -0.05 13.26 -7.46
CA PRO A 73 0.40 11.96 -7.97
C PRO A 73 -0.22 11.57 -9.31
N THR A 74 -1.47 11.99 -9.54
CA THR A 74 -2.23 11.71 -10.77
C THR A 74 -1.79 12.54 -11.97
N GLU A 75 -1.05 13.62 -11.75
CA GLU A 75 -0.51 14.48 -12.80
C GLU A 75 0.86 13.99 -13.31
N LEU A 76 1.50 13.06 -12.57
CA LEU A 76 2.77 12.47 -12.98
C LEU A 76 2.52 11.45 -14.08
N ALA A 77 3.21 11.62 -15.21
CA ALA A 77 3.12 10.70 -16.34
C ALA A 77 3.59 9.28 -15.99
N GLU A 78 3.07 8.28 -16.69
CA GLU A 78 3.39 6.87 -16.44
C GLU A 78 4.89 6.60 -16.62
N GLU A 79 5.52 7.23 -17.60
CA GLU A 79 6.96 7.13 -17.88
C GLU A 79 7.85 7.74 -16.78
N ASP A 80 7.34 8.62 -15.93
CA ASP A 80 8.06 9.23 -14.81
C ASP A 80 7.85 8.47 -13.49
N ARG A 81 7.12 7.35 -13.51
CA ARG A 81 6.90 6.47 -12.37
C ARG A 81 7.89 5.31 -12.37
N ASP A 82 8.55 5.06 -11.25
CA ASP A 82 9.40 3.87 -11.05
C ASP A 82 8.60 2.77 -10.35
N TYR A 83 8.15 1.79 -11.09
CA TYR A 83 7.57 0.54 -10.58
C TYR A 83 8.69 -0.40 -10.14
N TYR A 84 9.42 -0.02 -9.12
CA TYR A 84 10.69 -0.61 -8.71
C TYR A 84 10.61 -2.11 -8.36
N LEU A 85 9.48 -2.61 -7.85
CA LEU A 85 9.31 -4.05 -7.59
C LEU A 85 9.18 -4.84 -8.89
N GLU A 86 8.37 -4.35 -9.84
CA GLU A 86 8.21 -4.97 -11.16
C GLU A 86 9.53 -4.98 -11.93
N ARG A 87 10.29 -3.89 -11.86
CA ARG A 87 11.60 -3.75 -12.52
C ARG A 87 12.67 -4.64 -11.90
N ARG A 88 12.73 -4.74 -10.58
CA ARG A 88 13.74 -5.53 -9.86
C ARG A 88 13.42 -7.02 -9.82
N TYR A 89 12.14 -7.36 -9.77
CA TYR A 89 11.65 -8.73 -9.58
C TYR A 89 10.57 -9.08 -10.60
N PRO A 90 10.89 -9.15 -11.90
CA PRO A 90 9.88 -9.26 -12.96
C PRO A 90 9.04 -10.55 -12.87
N ALA A 91 9.55 -11.62 -12.25
CA ALA A 91 8.79 -12.86 -12.06
C ALA A 91 7.67 -12.76 -11.03
N PHE A 92 7.77 -11.84 -10.07
CA PHE A 92 6.81 -11.70 -8.96
C PHE A 92 6.14 -10.32 -8.93
N GLY A 93 6.81 -9.30 -9.45
CA GLY A 93 6.33 -7.92 -9.43
C GLY A 93 5.95 -7.45 -8.04
N ASN A 94 4.72 -6.95 -7.91
CA ASN A 94 4.19 -6.48 -6.64
C ASN A 94 3.89 -7.60 -5.63
N LEU A 95 3.95 -8.88 -6.05
CA LEU A 95 3.68 -10.04 -5.21
C LEU A 95 4.94 -10.69 -4.60
N VAL A 96 6.08 -10.01 -4.65
CA VAL A 96 7.28 -10.44 -3.93
C VAL A 96 6.99 -10.65 -2.43
N PRO A 97 7.78 -11.51 -1.73
CA PRO A 97 7.64 -11.71 -0.29
C PRO A 97 7.60 -10.40 0.51
N ARG A 98 6.92 -10.42 1.65
CA ARG A 98 6.70 -9.23 2.50
C ARG A 98 7.98 -8.49 2.87
N ASP A 99 8.99 -9.23 3.25
CA ASP A 99 10.30 -8.69 3.64
C ASP A 99 11.02 -8.02 2.47
N VAL A 100 10.93 -8.61 1.27
CA VAL A 100 11.49 -8.04 0.04
C VAL A 100 10.78 -6.74 -0.32
N ALA A 101 9.45 -6.75 -0.36
CA ALA A 101 8.66 -5.54 -0.63
C ALA A 101 8.93 -4.43 0.40
N SER A 102 9.02 -4.81 1.68
CA SER A 102 9.25 -3.86 2.77
C SER A 102 10.63 -3.21 2.71
N ARG A 103 11.68 -4.00 2.49
CA ARG A 103 13.05 -3.48 2.33
C ARG A 103 13.17 -2.57 1.11
N ALA A 104 12.61 -2.98 -0.02
CA ALA A 104 12.63 -2.18 -1.23
C ALA A 104 11.89 -0.85 -1.07
N SER A 105 10.73 -0.83 -0.37
CA SER A 105 10.01 0.41 -0.06
C SER A 105 10.81 1.32 0.85
N LYS A 106 11.39 0.76 1.92
CA LYS A 106 12.23 1.53 2.86
C LYS A 106 13.44 2.14 2.15
N GLU A 107 14.13 1.36 1.32
CA GLU A 107 15.27 1.81 0.52
C GLU A 107 14.91 3.00 -0.38
N ARG A 108 13.77 2.93 -1.10
CA ARG A 108 13.30 4.07 -1.91
C ARG A 108 13.04 5.33 -1.07
N CYS A 109 12.44 5.16 0.10
CA CYS A 109 12.22 6.29 1.02
C CYS A 109 13.53 6.88 1.53
N ASP A 110 14.48 6.04 1.98
CA ASP A 110 15.80 6.47 2.47
C ASP A 110 16.63 7.18 1.40
N GLU A 111 16.47 6.79 0.14
CA GLU A 111 17.10 7.46 -1.00
C GLU A 111 16.45 8.80 -1.37
N GLY A 112 15.33 9.18 -0.74
CA GLY A 112 14.66 10.45 -0.95
C GLY A 112 13.49 10.44 -1.94
N TYR A 113 13.03 9.26 -2.36
CA TYR A 113 11.87 9.10 -3.25
C TYR A 113 10.52 8.96 -2.53
N GLY A 114 10.51 8.98 -1.21
CA GLY A 114 9.28 8.89 -0.42
C GLY A 114 8.33 10.06 -0.65
N VAL A 115 7.03 9.81 -0.61
CA VAL A 115 5.99 10.70 -1.16
C VAL A 115 5.08 11.39 -0.15
N ASN A 116 5.06 10.95 1.12
CA ASN A 116 4.31 11.66 2.17
C ASN A 116 5.14 12.80 2.79
N LYS A 117 4.54 13.60 3.67
CA LYS A 117 5.20 14.75 4.31
C LYS A 117 6.53 14.40 5.01
N THR A 118 6.65 13.19 5.56
CA THR A 118 7.87 12.71 6.22
C THR A 118 8.86 12.04 5.27
N GLY A 119 8.49 11.80 4.01
CA GLY A 119 9.26 11.01 3.06
C GLY A 119 9.19 9.50 3.31
N GLU A 120 8.28 9.05 4.18
CA GLU A 120 8.15 7.64 4.60
C GLU A 120 6.86 7.02 4.03
N ALA A 121 6.69 7.08 2.71
CA ALA A 121 5.64 6.37 2.00
C ALA A 121 6.01 6.14 0.54
N VAL A 122 5.43 5.10 -0.05
CA VAL A 122 5.40 4.83 -1.49
C VAL A 122 3.94 4.76 -1.94
N PHE A 123 3.69 4.88 -3.24
CA PHE A 123 2.34 4.76 -3.78
C PHE A 123 1.95 3.31 -4.05
N LEU A 124 0.68 3.00 -3.80
CA LEU A 124 -0.04 1.80 -4.23
C LEU A 124 -1.22 2.26 -5.09
N ASP A 125 -1.15 2.02 -6.39
CA ASP A 125 -2.03 2.59 -7.41
C ASP A 125 -2.95 1.53 -8.03
N PHE A 126 -4.24 1.80 -8.07
CA PHE A 126 -5.26 0.92 -8.64
C PHE A 126 -5.73 1.35 -10.03
N ALA A 127 -5.21 2.43 -10.61
CA ALA A 127 -5.67 2.95 -11.90
C ALA A 127 -5.66 1.88 -13.01
N ALA A 128 -4.56 1.13 -13.15
CA ALA A 128 -4.44 0.06 -14.15
C ALA A 128 -5.43 -1.11 -13.90
N ALA A 129 -5.69 -1.45 -12.64
CA ALA A 129 -6.68 -2.48 -12.31
C ALA A 129 -8.10 -2.01 -12.60
N ILE A 130 -8.40 -0.75 -12.31
CA ILE A 130 -9.67 -0.11 -12.61
C ILE A 130 -9.93 -0.15 -14.11
N GLU A 131 -8.96 0.23 -14.93
CA GLU A 131 -9.06 0.19 -16.39
C GLU A 131 -9.25 -1.24 -16.90
N ARG A 132 -8.45 -2.20 -16.43
CA ARG A 132 -8.56 -3.62 -16.82
C ARG A 132 -9.94 -4.17 -16.51
N TYR A 133 -10.46 -3.99 -15.30
CA TYR A 133 -11.81 -4.44 -14.93
C TYR A 133 -12.91 -3.76 -15.74
N GLY A 134 -12.69 -2.52 -16.16
CA GLY A 134 -13.58 -1.80 -17.06
C GLY A 134 -13.71 -2.50 -18.40
N LYS A 135 -12.60 -2.77 -19.04
CA LYS A 135 -12.54 -3.46 -20.34
C LYS A 135 -13.12 -4.87 -20.27
N GLU A 136 -12.76 -5.66 -19.26
CA GLU A 136 -13.31 -7.00 -19.03
C GLU A 136 -14.84 -6.99 -18.89
N LYS A 137 -15.39 -6.05 -18.13
CA LYS A 137 -16.85 -5.96 -17.91
C LYS A 137 -17.60 -5.42 -19.12
N ALA A 138 -17.03 -4.48 -19.85
CA ALA A 138 -17.59 -4.00 -21.11
C ALA A 138 -17.67 -5.14 -22.14
N HIS A 139 -16.59 -5.89 -22.30
CA HIS A 139 -16.53 -7.04 -23.20
C HIS A 139 -17.58 -8.12 -22.85
N VAL A 140 -17.67 -8.54 -21.59
CA VAL A 140 -18.62 -9.57 -21.11
C VAL A 140 -20.08 -9.15 -21.32
N LYS A 141 -20.38 -7.85 -21.23
CA LYS A 141 -21.73 -7.33 -21.39
C LYS A 141 -22.07 -6.86 -22.81
N GLY A 142 -21.11 -6.96 -23.74
CA GLY A 142 -21.30 -6.46 -25.11
C GLY A 142 -21.56 -4.95 -25.17
N LEU A 143 -20.99 -4.20 -24.22
CA LEU A 143 -21.14 -2.75 -24.13
C LEU A 143 -20.07 -2.05 -24.97
N ASP A 144 -20.40 -0.86 -25.46
CA ASP A 144 -19.40 -0.02 -26.09
C ASP A 144 -18.30 0.36 -25.08
N GLU A 145 -17.05 0.01 -25.40
CA GLU A 145 -15.88 0.32 -24.59
C GLU A 145 -15.65 1.84 -24.41
N ASN A 146 -16.32 2.66 -25.22
CA ASN A 146 -16.28 4.11 -25.15
C ASN A 146 -17.33 4.73 -24.22
N ASP A 147 -18.30 3.93 -23.68
CA ASP A 147 -19.24 4.43 -22.66
C ASP A 147 -18.56 4.50 -21.28
N SER A 148 -17.76 5.55 -21.10
CA SER A 148 -16.95 5.74 -19.91
C SER A 148 -17.76 5.79 -18.61
N ALA A 149 -18.97 6.34 -18.62
CA ALA A 149 -19.79 6.49 -17.41
C ALA A 149 -20.32 5.14 -16.92
N LEU A 150 -20.81 4.28 -17.84
CA LEU A 150 -21.28 2.97 -17.52
C LEU A 150 -20.13 2.05 -17.10
N ILE A 151 -18.99 2.14 -17.80
CA ILE A 151 -17.77 1.39 -17.47
C ILE A 151 -17.30 1.76 -16.08
N GLN A 152 -17.17 3.04 -15.73
CA GLN A 152 -16.78 3.49 -14.40
C GLN A 152 -17.73 2.95 -13.31
N LYS A 153 -19.04 2.95 -13.55
CA LYS A 153 -20.01 2.40 -12.59
C LYS A 153 -19.82 0.88 -12.37
N LEU A 154 -19.57 0.14 -13.44
CA LEU A 154 -19.33 -1.31 -13.39
C LEU A 154 -18.01 -1.64 -12.69
N VAL A 155 -16.95 -0.93 -13.02
CA VAL A 155 -15.63 -1.07 -12.40
C VAL A 155 -15.70 -0.76 -10.91
N LYS A 156 -16.34 0.35 -10.56
CA LYS A 156 -16.52 0.74 -9.15
C LYS A 156 -17.25 -0.36 -8.36
N ALA A 157 -18.22 -1.04 -8.97
CA ALA A 157 -18.90 -2.18 -8.35
C ALA A 157 -17.96 -3.38 -8.13
N VAL A 158 -17.10 -3.73 -9.12
CA VAL A 158 -16.14 -4.85 -9.01
C VAL A 158 -15.07 -4.55 -7.96
N VAL A 159 -14.44 -3.40 -8.04
CA VAL A 159 -13.39 -2.98 -7.09
C VAL A 159 -13.97 -2.85 -5.69
N LYS A 160 -15.19 -2.31 -5.55
CA LYS A 160 -15.91 -2.23 -4.29
C LYS A 160 -16.19 -3.61 -3.69
N ALA A 161 -16.56 -4.60 -4.50
CA ALA A 161 -16.78 -5.96 -4.02
C ALA A 161 -15.48 -6.61 -3.49
N LYS A 162 -14.33 -6.31 -4.10
CA LYS A 162 -13.02 -6.82 -3.67
C LYS A 162 -12.40 -6.05 -2.50
N TYR A 163 -12.42 -4.74 -2.57
CA TYR A 163 -11.61 -3.86 -1.71
C TYR A 163 -12.39 -2.75 -1.00
N GLY A 164 -13.70 -2.68 -1.18
CA GLY A 164 -14.51 -1.54 -0.71
C GLY A 164 -14.36 -1.22 0.76
N ASN A 165 -14.28 -2.23 1.63
CA ASN A 165 -14.07 -2.04 3.06
C ASN A 165 -12.67 -1.47 3.37
N LEU A 166 -11.66 -1.89 2.61
CA LEU A 166 -10.27 -1.42 2.77
C LEU A 166 -10.14 0.02 2.27
N PHE A 167 -10.75 0.33 1.14
CA PHE A 167 -10.77 1.69 0.58
C PHE A 167 -11.52 2.65 1.50
N GLN A 168 -12.68 2.24 2.03
CA GLN A 168 -13.42 3.04 3.00
C GLN A 168 -12.62 3.28 4.30
N MET A 169 -11.88 2.25 4.76
CA MET A 169 -11.00 2.40 5.93
C MET A 169 -9.88 3.40 5.64
N TYR A 170 -9.24 3.30 4.47
CA TYR A 170 -8.19 4.23 4.06
C TYR A 170 -8.72 5.66 3.96
N GLU A 171 -9.85 5.86 3.27
CA GLU A 171 -10.50 7.17 3.11
C GLU A 171 -10.82 7.81 4.46
N LYS A 172 -11.35 7.05 5.43
CA LYS A 172 -11.63 7.56 6.78
C LYS A 172 -10.38 7.97 7.56
N ILE A 173 -9.22 7.38 7.29
CA ILE A 173 -7.97 7.65 8.01
C ILE A 173 -7.18 8.79 7.33
N VAL A 174 -7.14 8.79 6.00
CA VAL A 174 -6.24 9.65 5.20
C VAL A 174 -7.00 10.81 4.53
N ASP A 175 -8.32 10.72 4.46
CA ASP A 175 -9.21 11.66 3.74
C ASP A 175 -8.87 11.75 2.23
N GLN A 176 -8.52 10.61 1.63
CA GLN A 176 -8.24 10.48 0.20
C GLN A 176 -9.00 9.29 -0.39
N ASN A 177 -9.55 9.47 -1.59
CA ASN A 177 -10.33 8.46 -2.30
C ASN A 177 -9.40 7.55 -3.14
N PRO A 178 -9.24 6.25 -2.79
CA PRO A 178 -8.38 5.33 -3.54
C PRO A 178 -8.83 5.01 -4.96
N TYR A 179 -10.05 5.35 -5.33
CA TYR A 179 -10.53 5.23 -6.70
C TYR A 179 -10.01 6.34 -7.63
N GLU A 180 -9.53 7.43 -7.07
CA GLU A 180 -9.14 8.63 -7.79
C GLU A 180 -7.66 8.97 -7.62
N THR A 181 -7.08 8.58 -6.47
CA THR A 181 -5.70 8.92 -6.11
C THR A 181 -4.98 7.68 -5.59
N PRO A 182 -3.70 7.46 -5.93
CA PRO A 182 -2.92 6.37 -5.37
C PRO A 182 -2.87 6.43 -3.84
N MET A 183 -3.00 5.25 -3.21
CA MET A 183 -2.85 5.13 -1.76
C MET A 183 -1.38 5.29 -1.36
N MET A 184 -1.13 5.91 -0.24
CA MET A 184 0.19 5.90 0.40
C MET A 184 0.31 4.71 1.35
N ILE A 185 1.40 3.94 1.21
CA ILE A 185 1.71 2.80 2.07
C ILE A 185 3.15 2.88 2.56
N TYR A 186 3.41 2.28 3.73
CA TYR A 186 4.74 2.19 4.32
C TYR A 186 4.92 0.88 5.09
N PRO A 187 6.13 0.30 5.14
CA PRO A 187 6.38 -0.90 5.92
C PRO A 187 6.25 -0.65 7.42
N ALA A 188 5.61 -1.57 8.13
CA ALA A 188 5.53 -1.51 9.59
C ALA A 188 5.72 -2.90 10.22
N VAL A 189 6.22 -2.91 11.45
CA VAL A 189 6.31 -4.14 12.23
C VAL A 189 4.92 -4.69 12.49
N HIS A 190 4.71 -5.95 12.13
CA HIS A 190 3.45 -6.65 12.31
C HIS A 190 3.42 -7.41 13.63
N TYR A 191 4.37 -8.33 13.82
CA TYR A 191 4.51 -9.11 15.06
C TYR A 191 5.92 -9.69 15.16
N THR A 192 6.25 -10.21 16.35
CA THR A 192 7.43 -11.05 16.54
C THR A 192 7.09 -12.51 16.23
N MET A 193 7.99 -13.23 15.58
CA MET A 193 7.77 -14.62 15.16
C MET A 193 8.03 -15.63 16.30
N GLY A 194 8.67 -15.20 17.37
CA GLY A 194 8.93 -16.01 18.53
C GLY A 194 7.80 -15.98 19.53
N GLY A 195 7.97 -16.72 20.59
CA GLY A 195 7.06 -16.81 21.73
C GLY A 195 7.77 -17.38 22.95
N VAL A 196 7.03 -17.67 23.97
CA VAL A 196 7.49 -18.29 25.22
C VAL A 196 7.06 -19.72 25.25
#